data_c615bc7de64349632201d2ff5079ee32
#
_entry.id   c615bc7de64349632201d2ff5079ee32
#
_cell.length_a   1.000
_cell.length_b   1.000
_cell.length_c   1.000
_cell.angle_alpha   90.00
_cell.angle_beta   90.00
_cell.angle_gamma   90.00
#
_symmetry.space_group_name_H-M   'P 1'
#
loop_
_entity.id
_entity.type
_entity.pdbx_description
1 polymer ?
#
loop_
_entity_poly.entity_id
_entity_poly.type
_entity_poly.pdbx_seq_one_letter_code
_entity_poly.pdbx_strand_id
1 'polypeptide(L)'
;MENEFSLLTAAEIEDAQKAWGAAVVRQDVDALAALYDFDCLLFKPTMAAEIRTEESGTRSYFVGGNSNYPKDRGFLHNGFVAVEFQSARGPMLESGGRSGQDMGHYIFRGPDGAETLADYSFSYHKRKGQVLITLHHSSFNVGAESA
;
A
#
# COMPACT_ATOMS: atom_id res chain seq x y z
N MET A 1 -27.62 9.93 13.81
CA MET A 1 -26.26 9.38 14.03
C MET A 1 -25.48 9.48 12.76
N GLU A 2 -24.33 10.09 12.80
CA GLU A 2 -23.50 10.24 11.62
C GLU A 2 -22.97 8.88 11.18
N ASN A 3 -22.99 8.65 9.85
CA ASN A 3 -22.39 7.45 9.28
C ASN A 3 -20.87 7.61 9.32
N GLU A 4 -20.19 6.66 9.95
CA GLU A 4 -18.73 6.62 10.02
C GLU A 4 -18.09 6.54 8.64
N PHE A 5 -18.78 5.86 7.70
CA PHE A 5 -18.29 5.66 6.33
C PHE A 5 -18.97 6.63 5.38
N SER A 6 -18.21 7.16 4.43
CA SER A 6 -18.73 8.13 3.47
C SER A 6 -18.31 7.79 2.05
N LEU A 7 -18.80 8.57 1.08
CA LEU A 7 -18.51 8.33 -0.33
C LEU A 7 -17.09 8.73 -0.68
N LEU A 8 -16.47 7.91 -1.54
CA LEU A 8 -15.14 8.13 -2.11
C LEU A 8 -15.22 8.80 -3.47
N THR A 9 -14.13 9.43 -3.87
CA THR A 9 -13.87 9.79 -5.26
C THR A 9 -12.57 9.13 -5.73
N ALA A 10 -12.44 8.99 -7.05
CA ALA A 10 -11.20 8.47 -7.64
C ALA A 10 -10.00 9.36 -7.28
N ALA A 11 -10.19 10.68 -7.27
CA ALA A 11 -9.14 11.63 -6.90
C ALA A 11 -8.65 11.42 -5.46
N GLU A 12 -9.56 11.10 -4.54
CA GLU A 12 -9.18 10.82 -3.15
C GLU A 12 -8.35 9.55 -3.04
N ILE A 13 -8.64 8.53 -3.85
CA ILE A 13 -7.81 7.31 -3.91
C ILE A 13 -6.42 7.65 -4.45
N GLU A 14 -6.33 8.43 -5.51
CA GLU A 14 -5.05 8.85 -6.07
C GLU A 14 -4.23 9.64 -5.06
N ASP A 15 -4.87 10.50 -4.27
CA ASP A 15 -4.19 11.24 -3.20
C ASP A 15 -3.64 10.30 -2.13
N ALA A 16 -4.39 9.25 -1.78
CA ALA A 16 -3.93 8.24 -0.83
C ALA A 16 -2.71 7.48 -1.38
N GLN A 17 -2.68 7.18 -2.67
CA GLN A 17 -1.53 6.54 -3.31
C GLN A 17 -0.30 7.45 -3.27
N LYS A 18 -0.47 8.73 -3.55
CA LYS A 18 0.62 9.70 -3.46
C LYS A 18 1.15 9.80 -2.03
N ALA A 19 0.26 9.81 -1.04
CA ALA A 19 0.64 9.84 0.36
C ALA A 19 1.42 8.58 0.75
N TRP A 20 1.01 7.42 0.24
CA TRP A 20 1.70 6.16 0.47
C TRP A 20 3.13 6.21 -0.09
N GLY A 21 3.28 6.62 -1.34
CA GLY A 21 4.59 6.75 -1.98
C GLY A 21 5.49 7.75 -1.27
N ALA A 22 4.95 8.89 -0.87
CA ALA A 22 5.71 9.90 -0.13
C ALA A 22 6.19 9.38 1.22
N ALA A 23 5.35 8.62 1.92
CA ALA A 23 5.72 8.02 3.21
C ALA A 23 6.84 6.99 3.04
N VAL A 24 6.80 6.19 1.96
CA VAL A 24 7.88 5.25 1.64
C VAL A 24 9.21 6.00 1.43
N VAL A 25 9.19 7.06 0.67
CA VAL A 25 10.39 7.86 0.38
C VAL A 25 10.95 8.51 1.64
N ARG A 26 10.07 9.02 2.54
CA ARG A 26 10.49 9.60 3.80
C ARG A 26 10.86 8.55 4.86
N GLN A 27 10.60 7.27 4.58
CA GLN A 27 10.78 6.18 5.55
C GLN A 27 9.93 6.42 6.81
N ASP A 28 8.69 6.87 6.62
CA ASP A 28 7.78 7.26 7.68
C ASP A 28 6.75 6.14 7.93
N VAL A 29 7.10 5.22 8.83
CA VAL A 29 6.23 4.07 9.12
C VAL A 29 4.92 4.50 9.77
N ASP A 30 4.93 5.55 10.57
CA ASP A 30 3.69 6.03 11.21
C ASP A 30 2.71 6.57 10.17
N ALA A 31 3.20 7.31 9.18
CA ALA A 31 2.37 7.80 8.09
C ALA A 31 1.82 6.65 7.24
N LEU A 32 2.64 5.60 7.00
CA LEU A 32 2.18 4.41 6.28
C LEU A 32 1.10 3.68 7.08
N ALA A 33 1.34 3.41 8.36
CA ALA A 33 0.39 2.69 9.20
C ALA A 33 -0.96 3.44 9.25
N ALA A 34 -0.94 4.77 9.26
CA ALA A 34 -2.14 5.59 9.30
C ALA A 34 -3.02 5.45 8.05
N LEU A 35 -2.48 4.91 6.96
CA LEU A 35 -3.23 4.71 5.70
C LEU A 35 -4.00 3.39 5.65
N TYR A 36 -3.79 2.49 6.60
CA TYR A 36 -4.42 1.17 6.63
C TYR A 36 -5.51 1.10 7.68
N ASP A 37 -6.60 0.40 7.35
CA ASP A 37 -7.69 0.17 8.31
C ASP A 37 -7.50 -1.19 8.99
N PHE A 38 -6.94 -1.18 10.18
CA PHE A 38 -6.62 -2.42 10.89
C PHE A 38 -7.84 -3.15 11.45
N ASP A 39 -9.02 -2.56 11.38
CA ASP A 39 -10.25 -3.26 11.76
C ASP A 39 -10.65 -4.32 10.73
N CYS A 40 -10.19 -4.20 9.48
CA CYS A 40 -10.61 -5.11 8.41
C CYS A 40 -9.50 -5.39 7.38
N LEU A 41 -8.25 -5.12 7.69
CA LEU A 41 -7.14 -5.22 6.74
C LEU A 41 -6.80 -6.64 6.33
N LEU A 42 -6.58 -6.81 5.02
CA LEU A 42 -5.90 -7.97 4.45
C LEU A 42 -4.72 -7.45 3.64
N PHE A 43 -3.51 -7.73 4.10
CA PHE A 43 -2.30 -7.23 3.47
C PHE A 43 -1.33 -8.38 3.19
N LYS A 44 -1.06 -8.63 1.91
CA LYS A 44 -0.05 -9.60 1.47
C LYS A 44 1.10 -8.84 0.83
N PRO A 45 2.15 -8.51 1.62
CA PRO A 45 3.31 -7.79 1.08
C PRO A 45 4.09 -8.64 0.07
N THR A 46 4.87 -7.97 -0.77
CA THR A 46 5.66 -8.61 -1.83
C THR A 46 6.58 -9.71 -1.29
N MET A 47 7.28 -9.43 -0.21
CA MET A 47 8.31 -10.32 0.33
C MET A 47 7.85 -11.16 1.52
N ALA A 48 6.58 -11.10 1.88
CA ALA A 48 6.06 -11.88 2.99
C ALA A 48 5.30 -13.11 2.49
N ALA A 49 5.48 -14.24 3.17
CA ALA A 49 4.78 -15.47 2.83
C ALA A 49 3.34 -15.48 3.36
N GLU A 50 3.08 -14.74 4.43
CA GLU A 50 1.77 -14.74 5.08
C GLU A 50 1.01 -13.44 4.88
N ILE A 51 -0.32 -13.54 5.02
CA ILE A 51 -1.19 -12.36 5.01
C ILE A 51 -1.14 -11.69 6.38
N ARG A 52 -0.98 -10.38 6.39
CA ARG A 52 -0.95 -9.56 7.60
C ARG A 52 -2.29 -8.90 7.81
N THR A 53 -2.82 -8.98 9.03
CA THR A 53 -4.14 -8.44 9.37
C THR A 53 -4.08 -7.42 10.51
N GLU A 54 -2.92 -7.26 11.14
CA GLU A 54 -2.74 -6.42 12.32
C GLU A 54 -1.69 -5.35 12.10
N GLU A 55 -1.79 -4.30 12.89
CA GLU A 55 -0.85 -3.18 12.81
C GLU A 55 0.59 -3.62 13.06
N SER A 56 0.82 -4.46 14.06
CA SER A 56 2.18 -4.92 14.37
C SER A 56 2.83 -5.65 13.21
N GLY A 57 2.07 -6.50 12.51
CA GLY A 57 2.58 -7.21 11.34
C GLY A 57 2.83 -6.30 10.15
N THR A 58 1.98 -5.30 9.97
CA THR A 58 2.16 -4.31 8.91
C THR A 58 3.40 -3.46 9.16
N ARG A 59 3.56 -2.94 10.37
CA ARG A 59 4.75 -2.16 10.74
C ARG A 59 6.02 -2.98 10.61
N SER A 60 5.97 -4.25 11.00
CA SER A 60 7.11 -5.16 10.89
C SER A 60 7.60 -5.28 9.45
N TYR A 61 6.69 -5.40 8.48
CA TYR A 61 7.09 -5.47 7.08
C TYR A 61 7.91 -4.24 6.66
N PHE A 62 7.50 -3.07 7.11
CA PHE A 62 8.13 -1.81 6.70
C PHE A 62 9.44 -1.51 7.43
N VAL A 63 9.57 -1.88 8.70
CA VAL A 63 10.75 -1.52 9.51
C VAL A 63 11.52 -2.70 10.07
N GLY A 64 10.98 -3.90 10.04
CA GLY A 64 11.64 -5.09 10.59
C GLY A 64 11.67 -5.09 12.12
N GLY A 65 12.45 -6.00 12.67
CA GLY A 65 12.74 -6.03 14.11
C GLY A 65 11.69 -6.69 15.00
N ASN A 66 10.62 -7.25 14.42
CA ASN A 66 9.59 -7.95 15.19
C ASN A 66 9.88 -9.45 15.19
N SER A 67 10.09 -10.03 16.38
CA SER A 67 10.45 -11.44 16.52
C SER A 67 9.38 -12.40 16.02
N ASN A 68 8.13 -11.94 15.91
CA ASN A 68 7.05 -12.77 15.35
C ASN A 68 7.13 -12.87 13.82
N TYR A 69 7.93 -12.00 13.20
CA TYR A 69 8.15 -11.98 11.74
C TYR A 69 9.65 -11.90 11.47
N PRO A 70 10.40 -12.97 11.80
CA PRO A 70 11.87 -12.90 11.80
C PRO A 70 12.50 -12.73 10.42
N LYS A 71 11.73 -12.98 9.35
CA LYS A 71 12.20 -12.81 7.97
C LYS A 71 12.02 -11.38 7.45
N ASP A 72 11.30 -10.53 8.17
CA ASP A 72 11.10 -9.15 7.75
C ASP A 72 12.40 -8.37 7.87
N ARG A 73 12.81 -7.76 6.77
CA ARG A 73 14.05 -6.98 6.71
C ARG A 73 13.82 -5.48 6.80
N GLY A 74 12.56 -5.05 6.67
CA GLY A 74 12.19 -3.65 6.67
C GLY A 74 12.24 -3.06 5.26
N PHE A 75 11.10 -3.04 4.60
CA PHE A 75 10.97 -2.54 3.23
C PHE A 75 11.53 -1.11 3.09
N LEU A 76 11.32 -0.26 4.10
CA LEU A 76 11.78 1.13 4.05
C LEU A 76 13.31 1.25 4.02
N HIS A 77 14.03 0.22 4.49
CA HIS A 77 15.50 0.25 4.50
C HIS A 77 16.11 0.12 3.10
N ASN A 78 15.30 -0.17 2.07
CA ASN A 78 15.79 -0.12 0.68
C ASN A 78 16.18 1.29 0.27
N GLY A 79 15.68 2.31 0.94
CA GLY A 79 16.07 3.70 0.67
C GLY A 79 15.58 4.22 -0.66
N PHE A 80 14.39 3.83 -1.09
CA PHE A 80 13.81 4.31 -2.34
C PHE A 80 13.63 5.83 -2.31
N VAL A 81 13.97 6.46 -3.43
CA VAL A 81 13.91 7.93 -3.58
C VAL A 81 12.68 8.38 -4.38
N ALA A 82 11.99 7.45 -5.02
CA ALA A 82 10.76 7.76 -5.76
C ALA A 82 9.89 6.51 -5.84
N VAL A 83 8.57 6.72 -5.82
CA VAL A 83 7.57 5.67 -6.05
C VAL A 83 6.58 6.20 -7.08
N GLU A 84 6.39 5.46 -8.15
CA GLU A 84 5.45 5.83 -9.21
C GLU A 84 4.36 4.76 -9.31
N PHE A 85 3.10 5.18 -9.22
CA PHE A 85 1.95 4.30 -9.45
C PHE A 85 1.53 4.40 -10.92
N GLN A 86 1.36 3.24 -11.55
CA GLN A 86 0.88 3.13 -12.94
C GLN A 86 -0.39 2.30 -12.93
N SER A 87 -1.51 2.96 -12.69
CA SER A 87 -2.82 2.32 -12.66
C SER A 87 -3.19 1.78 -14.04
N ALA A 88 -3.84 0.61 -14.08
CA ALA A 88 -4.25 -0.02 -15.32
C ALA A 88 -5.31 0.82 -16.05
N ARG A 89 -6.25 1.43 -15.31
CA ARG A 89 -7.32 2.23 -15.92
C ARG A 89 -7.86 3.31 -14.99
N GLY A 90 -7.09 3.67 -13.95
CA GLY A 90 -7.53 4.59 -12.92
C GLY A 90 -8.31 3.87 -11.82
N PRO A 91 -8.39 4.47 -10.62
CA PRO A 91 -9.16 3.89 -9.54
C PRO A 91 -10.63 3.74 -9.91
N MET A 92 -11.22 2.58 -9.58
CA MET A 92 -12.61 2.26 -9.91
C MET A 92 -13.43 2.24 -8.63
N LEU A 93 -14.52 2.99 -8.61
CA LEU A 93 -15.45 2.96 -7.49
C LEU A 93 -16.49 1.87 -7.74
N GLU A 94 -16.87 1.15 -6.69
CA GLU A 94 -17.96 0.21 -6.80
C GLU A 94 -19.30 0.95 -6.83
N SER A 95 -20.36 0.22 -7.18
CA SER A 95 -21.71 0.76 -7.20
C SER A 95 -22.06 1.33 -5.83
N GLY A 96 -22.47 2.60 -5.78
CA GLY A 96 -22.74 3.31 -4.55
C GLY A 96 -21.59 4.18 -4.05
N GLY A 97 -20.37 3.97 -4.54
CA GLY A 97 -19.24 4.86 -4.25
C GLY A 97 -18.68 4.79 -2.82
N ARG A 98 -19.02 3.76 -2.05
CA ARG A 98 -18.55 3.64 -0.66
C ARG A 98 -17.20 2.93 -0.55
N SER A 99 -16.82 2.20 -1.57
CA SER A 99 -15.50 1.60 -1.66
C SER A 99 -14.97 1.73 -3.08
N GLY A 100 -13.67 1.56 -3.22
CA GLY A 100 -13.02 1.63 -4.51
C GLY A 100 -11.84 0.69 -4.56
N GLN A 101 -11.36 0.44 -5.75
CA GLN A 101 -10.23 -0.46 -5.96
C GLN A 101 -9.36 0.06 -7.10
N ASP A 102 -8.11 -0.35 -7.07
CA ASP A 102 -7.18 -0.04 -8.13
C ASP A 102 -6.17 -1.17 -8.27
N MET A 103 -5.74 -1.41 -9.48
CA MET A 103 -4.74 -2.41 -9.80
C MET A 103 -3.81 -1.85 -10.87
N GLY A 104 -2.53 -2.15 -10.75
CA GLY A 104 -1.53 -1.69 -11.70
C GLY A 104 -0.14 -2.11 -11.28
N HIS A 105 0.82 -1.35 -11.75
CA HIS A 105 2.21 -1.53 -11.40
C HIS A 105 2.67 -0.34 -10.57
N TYR A 106 3.62 -0.55 -9.66
CA TYR A 106 4.36 0.57 -9.07
C TYR A 106 5.85 0.34 -9.26
N ILE A 107 6.54 1.44 -9.50
CA ILE A 107 7.98 1.42 -9.73
C ILE A 107 8.64 2.10 -8.53
N PHE A 108 9.55 1.38 -7.89
CA PHE A 108 10.35 1.90 -6.79
C PHE A 108 11.75 2.19 -7.32
N ARG A 109 12.17 3.46 -7.23
CA ARG A 109 13.48 3.88 -7.73
C ARG A 109 14.45 4.05 -6.58
N GLY A 110 15.59 3.37 -6.67
CA GLY A 110 16.66 3.49 -5.70
C GLY A 110 17.55 4.71 -5.95
N PRO A 111 18.42 5.06 -4.98
CA PRO A 111 19.31 6.21 -5.11
C PRO A 111 20.33 6.07 -6.23
N ASP A 112 20.62 4.85 -6.67
CA ASP A 112 21.53 4.55 -7.77
C ASP A 112 20.85 4.53 -9.14
N GLY A 113 19.53 4.81 -9.17
CA GLY A 113 18.73 4.78 -10.40
C GLY A 113 18.14 3.42 -10.72
N ALA A 114 18.44 2.38 -9.96
CA ALA A 114 17.84 1.05 -10.17
C ALA A 114 16.34 1.09 -9.92
N GLU A 115 15.58 0.36 -10.72
CA GLU A 115 14.13 0.30 -10.62
C GLU A 115 13.69 -1.10 -10.20
N THR A 116 12.75 -1.15 -9.26
CA THR A 116 12.07 -2.39 -8.87
C THR A 116 10.61 -2.26 -9.32
N LEU A 117 10.17 -3.17 -10.16
CA LEU A 117 8.80 -3.20 -10.68
C LEU A 117 8.00 -4.25 -9.93
N ALA A 118 6.89 -3.85 -9.36
CA ALA A 118 5.97 -4.76 -8.68
C ALA A 118 4.54 -4.46 -9.09
N ASP A 119 3.66 -5.43 -8.86
CA ASP A 119 2.24 -5.30 -9.14
C ASP A 119 1.51 -5.00 -7.84
N TYR A 120 0.45 -4.21 -7.92
CA TYR A 120 -0.37 -3.93 -6.75
C TYR A 120 -1.84 -4.16 -7.02
N SER A 121 -2.54 -4.54 -5.97
CA SER A 121 -4.00 -4.51 -5.89
C SER A 121 -4.35 -3.85 -4.57
N PHE A 122 -5.18 -2.82 -4.61
CA PHE A 122 -5.64 -2.10 -3.42
C PHE A 122 -7.15 -2.02 -3.42
N SER A 123 -7.73 -2.12 -2.23
CA SER A 123 -9.12 -1.69 -1.99
C SER A 123 -9.11 -0.62 -0.91
N TYR A 124 -10.05 0.31 -1.00
CA TYR A 124 -10.14 1.48 -0.13
C TYR A 124 -11.57 1.73 0.29
N HIS A 125 -11.73 2.32 1.48
CA HIS A 125 -12.97 2.98 1.85
C HIS A 125 -12.63 4.30 2.57
N LYS A 126 -13.64 5.10 2.84
CA LYS A 126 -13.45 6.38 3.54
C LYS A 126 -14.18 6.31 4.87
N ARG A 127 -13.40 6.36 5.96
CA ARG A 127 -13.89 6.25 7.33
C ARG A 127 -13.53 7.52 8.08
N LYS A 128 -14.51 8.17 8.69
CA LYS A 128 -14.31 9.40 9.44
C LYS A 128 -13.55 10.46 8.63
N GLY A 129 -13.89 10.56 7.35
CA GLY A 129 -13.27 11.54 6.45
C GLY A 129 -11.91 11.16 5.93
N GLN A 130 -11.39 9.97 6.25
CA GLN A 130 -10.06 9.54 5.84
C GLN A 130 -10.14 8.32 4.92
N VAL A 131 -9.42 8.36 3.81
CA VAL A 131 -9.31 7.22 2.90
C VAL A 131 -8.35 6.21 3.48
N LEU A 132 -8.80 4.98 3.67
CA LEU A 132 -8.03 3.91 4.28
C LEU A 132 -7.97 2.69 3.38
N ILE A 133 -6.83 2.00 3.41
CA ILE A 133 -6.60 0.75 2.67
C ILE A 133 -7.20 -0.40 3.45
N THR A 134 -8.04 -1.20 2.80
CA THR A 134 -8.66 -2.39 3.39
C THR A 134 -8.06 -3.67 2.83
N LEU A 135 -7.49 -3.60 1.61
CA LEU A 135 -6.82 -4.73 0.99
C LEU A 135 -5.60 -4.20 0.24
N HIS A 136 -4.48 -4.88 0.40
CA HIS A 136 -3.26 -4.57 -0.33
C HIS A 136 -2.54 -5.87 -0.65
N HIS A 137 -2.44 -6.21 -1.93
CA HIS A 137 -1.67 -7.36 -2.38
C HIS A 137 -0.59 -6.86 -3.33
N SER A 138 0.64 -7.22 -3.04
CA SER A 138 1.80 -6.83 -3.83
C SER A 138 2.59 -8.08 -4.24
N SER A 139 3.04 -8.10 -5.48
CA SER A 139 3.86 -9.19 -6.01
C SER A 139 4.87 -8.64 -7.00
N PHE A 140 5.95 -9.39 -7.24
CA PHE A 140 6.89 -9.01 -8.30
C PHE A 140 6.21 -9.17 -9.66
N ASN A 141 6.56 -8.29 -10.59
CA ASN A 141 6.08 -8.41 -11.96
C ASN A 141 6.81 -9.55 -12.67
N VAL A 142 6.05 -10.46 -13.26
CA VAL A 142 6.62 -11.65 -13.94
C VAL A 142 7.55 -11.25 -15.09
N GLY A 143 7.21 -10.18 -15.81
CA GLY A 143 8.05 -9.69 -16.89
C GLY A 143 9.40 -9.16 -16.42
N ALA A 144 9.45 -8.56 -15.22
CA ALA A 144 10.70 -8.06 -14.65
C ALA A 144 11.60 -9.19 -14.17
N GLU A 145 11.04 -10.31 -13.73
CA GLU A 145 11.81 -11.46 -13.25
C GLU A 145 12.53 -12.19 -14.37
N SER A 146 12.08 -12.05 -15.60
CA SER A 146 12.65 -12.75 -16.74
C SER A 146 13.90 -12.09 -17.31
N ALA A 147 14.27 -10.95 -16.78
CA ALA A 147 15.41 -10.18 -17.26
C ALA A 147 16.75 -10.85 -16.96
#